data_617d48c233fbd54b660997ca6e703724
#
_entry.id   617d48c233fbd54b660997ca6e703724
#
_cell.length_a   1.000
_cell.length_b   1.000
_cell.length_c   1.000
_cell.angle_alpha   90.00
_cell.angle_beta   90.00
_cell.angle_gamma   90.00
#
_symmetry.space_group_name_H-M   'P 1'
#
loop_
_entity.id
_entity.type
_entity.pdbx_description
1 polymer ?
#
loop_
_entity_poly.entity_id
_entity_poly.type
_entity_poly.pdbx_seq_one_letter_code
_entity_poly.pdbx_strand_id
1 'polypeptide(L)'
;PCSIHDPKAAHEYAEKLTAVKRELEDRLVIVMRVYFEKPRTTIGWKGLINDPDLDGRFNIRKGMWLARKVLTDVLSLGLPAATEWLDPITPQYICDAISWGAIGARNTESQVHRELASGLSMPVGFKNSTDGSIKAAADSCFAAGFEHHFLSINLDGRVISAETKGNPDCHLVLRGSSHGPNYDAESVRQALEDLKVSKASGPSQHGLVIDAAHGNCGKDENREAEVIEEIA
;
A
#
# COMPACT_ATOMS: atom_id res chain seq x y z
N PRO A 1 8.00 -8.05 11.25
CA PRO A 1 6.55 -8.15 11.06
C PRO A 1 6.10 -7.26 9.91
N CYS A 2 5.11 -7.70 9.13
CA CYS A 2 4.62 -6.95 7.98
C CYS A 2 3.67 -5.79 8.35
N SER A 3 3.37 -5.58 9.62
CA SER A 3 2.59 -4.46 10.16
C SER A 3 3.19 -3.99 11.48
N ILE A 4 3.08 -2.70 11.75
CA ILE A 4 3.53 -2.12 13.00
C ILE A 4 2.64 -2.63 14.14
N HIS A 5 3.25 -3.15 15.18
CA HIS A 5 2.59 -3.62 16.40
C HIS A 5 3.16 -2.95 17.65
N ASP A 6 4.39 -2.45 17.58
CA ASP A 6 5.08 -1.73 18.65
C ASP A 6 5.57 -0.36 18.13
N PRO A 7 4.97 0.75 18.63
CA PRO A 7 5.38 2.11 18.24
C PRO A 7 6.83 2.43 18.58
N LYS A 8 7.41 1.87 19.65
CA LYS A 8 8.81 2.12 20.03
C LYS A 8 9.77 1.47 19.04
N ALA A 9 9.52 0.21 18.70
CA ALA A 9 10.29 -0.50 17.69
C ALA A 9 10.18 0.17 16.31
N ALA A 10 9.01 0.72 15.97
CA ALA A 10 8.82 1.48 14.74
C ALA A 10 9.65 2.77 14.72
N HIS A 11 9.71 3.49 15.84
CA HIS A 11 10.53 4.70 15.96
C HIS A 11 12.03 4.39 15.86
N GLU A 12 12.52 3.38 16.58
CA GLU A 12 13.93 2.94 16.49
C GLU A 12 14.30 2.52 15.06
N TYR A 13 13.41 1.81 14.37
CA TYR A 13 13.61 1.46 12.97
C TYR A 13 13.68 2.71 12.08
N ALA A 14 12.81 3.69 12.30
CA ALA A 14 12.79 4.94 11.55
C ALA A 14 14.08 5.75 11.73
N GLU A 15 14.64 5.82 12.95
CA GLU A 15 15.92 6.47 13.21
C GLU A 15 17.06 5.83 12.41
N LYS A 16 17.13 4.49 12.43
CA LYS A 16 18.16 3.74 11.66
C LYS A 16 17.98 3.93 10.16
N LEU A 17 16.73 3.89 9.67
CA LEU A 17 16.42 4.09 8.25
C LEU A 17 16.75 5.52 7.80
N THR A 18 16.56 6.51 8.67
CA THR A 18 16.92 7.91 8.39
C THR A 18 18.43 8.07 8.18
N ALA A 19 19.26 7.36 8.94
CA ALA A 19 20.69 7.36 8.75
C ALA A 19 21.07 6.82 7.35
N VAL A 20 20.53 5.68 6.98
CA VAL A 20 20.74 5.09 5.63
C VAL A 20 20.20 6.00 4.52
N LYS A 21 19.03 6.63 4.72
CA LYS A 21 18.49 7.59 3.76
C LYS A 21 19.45 8.74 3.47
N ARG A 22 20.08 9.30 4.49
CA ARG A 22 21.06 10.40 4.33
C ARG A 22 22.31 9.99 3.55
N GLU A 23 22.73 8.74 3.68
CA GLU A 23 23.88 8.20 2.94
C GLU A 23 23.58 7.94 1.47
N LEU A 24 22.29 7.72 1.12
CA LEU A 24 21.85 7.31 -0.20
C LEU A 24 20.93 8.33 -0.90
N GLU A 25 20.78 9.54 -0.34
CA GLU A 25 19.81 10.52 -0.84
C GLU A 25 20.07 11.03 -2.26
N ASP A 26 21.31 10.90 -2.74
CA ASP A 26 21.72 11.21 -4.11
C ASP A 26 21.36 10.11 -5.13
N ARG A 27 20.96 8.93 -4.67
CA ARG A 27 20.72 7.73 -5.49
C ARG A 27 19.34 7.15 -5.33
N LEU A 28 18.77 7.17 -4.11
CA LEU A 28 17.53 6.49 -3.78
C LEU A 28 16.54 7.40 -3.06
N VAL A 29 15.28 7.31 -3.46
CA VAL A 29 14.16 7.82 -2.68
C VAL A 29 13.71 6.72 -1.72
N ILE A 30 14.00 6.89 -0.42
CA ILE A 30 13.65 5.93 0.62
C ILE A 30 12.35 6.35 1.29
N VAL A 31 11.35 5.47 1.28
CA VAL A 31 10.04 5.65 1.90
C VAL A 31 9.85 4.53 2.93
N MET A 32 9.49 4.88 4.16
CA MET A 32 9.27 3.88 5.22
C MET A 32 7.90 3.23 5.07
N ARG A 33 7.87 1.90 5.08
CA ARG A 33 6.62 1.14 5.16
C ARG A 33 6.02 1.22 6.57
N VAL A 34 4.84 1.85 6.68
CA VAL A 34 4.13 2.09 7.95
C VAL A 34 2.71 1.52 7.84
N TYR A 35 2.60 0.20 7.89
CA TYR A 35 1.32 -0.51 7.78
C TYR A 35 0.73 -0.76 9.15
N PHE A 36 -0.52 -0.35 9.36
CA PHE A 36 -1.22 -0.46 10.64
C PHE A 36 -2.31 -1.51 10.65
N GLU A 37 -2.79 -1.89 9.49
CA GLU A 37 -3.88 -2.83 9.31
C GLU A 37 -3.38 -4.13 8.72
N LYS A 38 -4.08 -5.21 9.00
CA LYS A 38 -3.70 -6.55 8.58
C LYS A 38 -4.86 -7.27 7.92
N PRO A 39 -4.85 -7.42 6.57
CA PRO A 39 -5.85 -8.24 5.91
C PRO A 39 -5.68 -9.70 6.34
N ARG A 40 -6.77 -10.32 6.78
CA ARG A 40 -6.78 -11.71 7.19
C ARG A 40 -7.60 -12.56 6.22
N THR A 41 -7.05 -13.70 5.86
CA THR A 41 -7.76 -14.68 5.03
C THR A 41 -8.90 -15.33 5.83
N THR A 42 -8.67 -15.52 7.13
CA THR A 42 -9.67 -16.08 8.06
C THR A 42 -9.84 -15.15 9.25
N ILE A 43 -9.34 -15.52 10.43
CA ILE A 43 -9.39 -14.73 11.66
C ILE A 43 -7.98 -14.44 12.18
N GLY A 44 -7.85 -13.46 13.07
CA GLY A 44 -6.60 -13.13 13.73
C GLY A 44 -6.49 -11.62 14.02
N TRP A 45 -5.40 -11.21 14.59
CA TRP A 45 -5.12 -9.80 14.88
C TRP A 45 -5.19 -8.96 13.60
N LYS A 46 -6.01 -7.90 13.63
CA LYS A 46 -6.30 -7.06 12.47
C LYS A 46 -5.38 -5.84 12.33
N GLY A 47 -4.40 -5.69 13.20
CA GLY A 47 -3.44 -4.59 13.17
C GLY A 47 -3.58 -3.62 14.35
N LEU A 48 -2.63 -2.66 14.42
CA LEU A 48 -2.50 -1.70 15.50
C LEU A 48 -3.76 -0.83 15.68
N ILE A 49 -4.41 -0.44 14.58
CA ILE A 49 -5.62 0.39 14.65
C ILE A 49 -6.75 -0.36 15.33
N ASN A 50 -6.94 -1.63 15.00
CA ASN A 50 -8.07 -2.40 15.50
C ASN A 50 -7.86 -2.91 16.93
N ASP A 51 -6.65 -3.38 17.26
CA ASP A 51 -6.34 -3.98 18.55
C ASP A 51 -4.90 -3.60 18.97
N PRO A 52 -4.73 -2.36 19.47
CA PRO A 52 -3.41 -1.81 19.77
C PRO A 52 -2.71 -2.48 20.95
N ASP A 53 -3.46 -3.07 21.85
CA ASP A 53 -2.94 -3.69 23.07
C ASP A 53 -2.74 -5.20 22.91
N LEU A 54 -3.12 -5.80 21.78
CA LEU A 54 -3.04 -7.23 21.48
C LEU A 54 -3.82 -8.10 22.51
N ASP A 55 -4.86 -7.54 23.11
CA ASP A 55 -5.64 -8.18 24.19
C ASP A 55 -7.09 -8.51 23.80
N GLY A 56 -7.46 -8.26 22.55
CA GLY A 56 -8.79 -8.53 22.01
C GLY A 56 -9.88 -7.57 22.49
N ARG A 57 -9.54 -6.46 23.13
CA ARG A 57 -10.53 -5.44 23.55
C ARG A 57 -10.90 -4.47 22.45
N PHE A 58 -10.17 -4.47 21.34
CA PHE A 58 -10.45 -3.65 20.17
C PHE A 58 -10.61 -2.16 20.47
N ASN A 59 -9.66 -1.57 21.21
CA ASN A 59 -9.66 -0.15 21.50
C ASN A 59 -9.23 0.67 20.25
N ILE A 60 -10.12 0.71 19.26
CA ILE A 60 -9.89 1.36 17.96
C ILE A 60 -9.54 2.85 18.13
N ARG A 61 -10.18 3.55 19.07
CA ARG A 61 -9.86 4.96 19.32
C ARG A 61 -8.39 5.16 19.73
N LYS A 62 -7.88 4.31 20.60
CA LYS A 62 -6.47 4.30 20.98
C LYS A 62 -5.59 3.92 19.79
N GLY A 63 -6.00 2.92 19.02
CA GLY A 63 -5.28 2.47 17.83
C GLY A 63 -5.12 3.56 16.78
N MET A 64 -6.19 4.33 16.49
CA MET A 64 -6.14 5.47 15.58
C MET A 64 -5.18 6.57 16.07
N TRP A 65 -5.23 6.88 17.36
CA TRP A 65 -4.32 7.86 17.95
C TRP A 65 -2.85 7.39 17.84
N LEU A 66 -2.57 6.12 18.14
CA LEU A 66 -1.23 5.55 18.03
C LEU A 66 -0.73 5.54 16.59
N ALA A 67 -1.58 5.16 15.63
CA ALA A 67 -1.23 5.20 14.21
C ALA A 67 -0.83 6.61 13.76
N ARG A 68 -1.64 7.62 14.13
CA ARG A 68 -1.32 9.02 13.84
C ARG A 68 -0.01 9.46 14.48
N LYS A 69 0.22 9.08 15.75
CA LYS A 69 1.46 9.39 16.46
C LYS A 69 2.68 8.76 15.76
N VAL A 70 2.63 7.50 15.40
CA VAL A 70 3.74 6.82 14.68
C VAL A 70 4.03 7.54 13.37
N LEU A 71 3.00 7.93 12.60
CA LEU A 71 3.19 8.68 11.36
C LEU A 71 3.88 10.03 11.60
N THR A 72 3.41 10.80 12.57
CA THR A 72 4.04 12.09 12.90
C THR A 72 5.48 11.93 13.37
N ASP A 73 5.78 10.89 14.15
CA ASP A 73 7.14 10.59 14.60
C ASP A 73 8.05 10.24 13.39
N VAL A 74 7.59 9.40 12.46
CA VAL A 74 8.32 9.03 11.24
C VAL A 74 8.58 10.25 10.34
N LEU A 75 7.55 11.06 10.11
CA LEU A 75 7.66 12.28 9.30
C LEU A 75 8.60 13.32 9.93
N SER A 76 8.62 13.43 11.25
CA SER A 76 9.53 14.37 11.97
C SER A 76 10.99 14.01 11.78
N LEU A 77 11.32 12.75 11.50
CA LEU A 77 12.66 12.28 11.14
C LEU A 77 13.00 12.52 9.66
N GLY A 78 12.09 13.07 8.88
CA GLY A 78 12.28 13.35 7.46
C GLY A 78 12.06 12.13 6.55
N LEU A 79 11.38 11.07 7.03
CA LEU A 79 11.03 9.91 6.25
C LEU A 79 9.62 10.04 5.68
N PRO A 80 9.40 9.96 4.37
CA PRO A 80 8.09 9.75 3.79
C PRO A 80 7.54 8.39 4.24
N ALA A 81 6.22 8.29 4.41
CA ALA A 81 5.56 7.08 4.87
C ALA A 81 4.70 6.44 3.78
N ALA A 82 4.71 5.11 3.74
CA ALA A 82 3.85 4.31 2.88
C ALA A 82 2.94 3.41 3.70
N THR A 83 1.66 3.25 3.30
CA THR A 83 0.73 2.36 3.99
C THR A 83 -0.09 1.50 3.02
N GLU A 84 -0.76 0.47 3.55
CA GLU A 84 -1.80 -0.28 2.83
C GLU A 84 -3.17 0.24 3.26
N TRP A 85 -4.00 0.57 2.29
CA TRP A 85 -5.38 0.99 2.52
C TRP A 85 -6.29 -0.24 2.54
N LEU A 86 -6.78 -0.60 3.71
CA LEU A 86 -7.65 -1.73 3.92
C LEU A 86 -9.07 -1.29 4.31
N ASP A 87 -9.20 -0.50 5.37
CA ASP A 87 -10.48 0.06 5.80
C ASP A 87 -10.77 1.36 5.03
N PRO A 88 -11.96 1.53 4.45
CA PRO A 88 -12.29 2.72 3.66
C PRO A 88 -12.46 4.01 4.48
N ILE A 89 -12.53 3.91 5.82
CA ILE A 89 -12.69 5.06 6.73
C ILE A 89 -11.33 5.57 7.21
N THR A 90 -10.37 4.69 7.41
CA THR A 90 -9.02 5.00 7.90
C THR A 90 -8.35 6.18 7.16
N PRO A 91 -8.47 6.32 5.83
CA PRO A 91 -7.88 7.45 5.10
C PRO A 91 -8.29 8.82 5.60
N GLN A 92 -9.52 8.99 6.10
CA GLN A 92 -10.00 10.27 6.64
C GLN A 92 -9.16 10.78 7.83
N TYR A 93 -8.43 9.89 8.50
CA TYR A 93 -7.65 10.21 9.69
C TYR A 93 -6.14 10.28 9.46
N ILE A 94 -5.62 9.66 8.40
CA ILE A 94 -4.17 9.52 8.23
C ILE A 94 -3.64 9.79 6.81
N CYS A 95 -4.49 9.98 5.79
CA CYS A 95 -4.02 10.10 4.41
C CYS A 95 -3.11 11.31 4.16
N ASP A 96 -3.29 12.40 4.90
CA ASP A 96 -2.43 13.59 4.85
C ASP A 96 -0.97 13.36 5.28
N ALA A 97 -0.71 12.25 5.99
CA ALA A 97 0.61 11.84 6.45
C ALA A 97 1.23 10.71 5.60
N ILE A 98 0.61 10.34 4.48
CA ILE A 98 1.04 9.22 3.63
C ILE A 98 1.51 9.73 2.27
N SER A 99 2.70 9.31 1.86
CA SER A 99 3.32 9.65 0.58
C SER A 99 3.07 8.62 -0.52
N TRP A 100 2.77 7.38 -0.17
CA TRP A 100 2.45 6.29 -1.08
C TRP A 100 1.48 5.30 -0.44
N GLY A 101 0.47 4.87 -1.19
CA GLY A 101 -0.51 3.90 -0.72
C GLY A 101 -0.51 2.61 -1.53
N ALA A 102 -0.87 1.50 -0.90
CA ALA A 102 -1.06 0.22 -1.59
C ALA A 102 -2.48 -0.30 -1.41
N ILE A 103 -3.01 -0.94 -2.45
CA ILE A 103 -4.17 -1.82 -2.36
C ILE A 103 -3.65 -3.26 -2.40
N GLY A 104 -3.93 -4.02 -1.36
CA GLY A 104 -3.46 -5.40 -1.22
C GLY A 104 -4.10 -6.36 -2.22
N ALA A 105 -3.41 -7.48 -2.50
CA ALA A 105 -3.82 -8.48 -3.48
C ALA A 105 -5.23 -9.05 -3.28
N ARG A 106 -5.75 -9.04 -2.05
CA ARG A 106 -7.12 -9.52 -1.74
C ARG A 106 -8.20 -8.47 -1.98
N ASN A 107 -7.80 -7.21 -2.15
CA ASN A 107 -8.70 -6.06 -2.30
C ASN A 107 -8.62 -5.43 -3.69
N THR A 108 -7.70 -5.88 -4.53
CA THR A 108 -7.48 -5.31 -5.87
C THR A 108 -8.75 -5.34 -6.73
N GLU A 109 -9.55 -6.40 -6.67
CA GLU A 109 -10.79 -6.51 -7.44
C GLU A 109 -11.98 -5.76 -6.80
N SER A 110 -11.82 -5.23 -5.59
CA SER A 110 -12.89 -4.57 -4.85
C SER A 110 -13.22 -3.21 -5.45
N GLN A 111 -14.48 -3.00 -5.84
CA GLN A 111 -14.96 -1.70 -6.32
C GLN A 111 -14.73 -0.60 -5.27
N VAL A 112 -15.01 -0.87 -4.00
CA VAL A 112 -14.84 0.09 -2.90
C VAL A 112 -13.40 0.60 -2.81
N HIS A 113 -12.41 -0.28 -3.01
CA HIS A 113 -10.99 0.11 -2.96
C HIS A 113 -10.54 0.88 -4.22
N ARG A 114 -11.14 0.61 -5.38
CA ARG A 114 -10.90 1.41 -6.60
C ARG A 114 -11.48 2.82 -6.48
N GLU A 115 -12.70 2.92 -5.97
CA GLU A 115 -13.35 4.20 -5.65
C GLU A 115 -12.54 4.98 -4.62
N LEU A 116 -12.10 4.33 -3.53
CA LEU A 116 -11.23 4.92 -2.54
C LEU A 116 -9.95 5.47 -3.17
N ALA A 117 -9.24 4.65 -3.96
CA ALA A 117 -7.99 5.04 -4.59
C ALA A 117 -8.15 6.25 -5.53
N SER A 118 -9.31 6.38 -6.19
CA SER A 118 -9.62 7.50 -7.08
C SER A 118 -9.66 8.86 -6.37
N GLY A 119 -9.88 8.85 -5.05
CA GLY A 119 -9.97 10.07 -4.22
C GLY A 119 -8.70 10.37 -3.41
N LEU A 120 -7.70 9.49 -3.43
CA LEU A 120 -6.46 9.70 -2.71
C LEU A 120 -5.52 10.63 -3.47
N SER A 121 -4.81 11.49 -2.75
CA SER A 121 -3.90 12.49 -3.32
C SER A 121 -2.48 12.00 -3.54
N MET A 122 -2.13 10.80 -3.04
CA MET A 122 -0.83 10.19 -3.25
C MET A 122 -0.90 9.09 -4.33
N PRO A 123 0.24 8.69 -4.92
CA PRO A 123 0.32 7.51 -5.78
C PRO A 123 -0.16 6.25 -5.05
N VAL A 124 -0.93 5.40 -5.75
CA VAL A 124 -1.49 4.17 -5.20
C VAL A 124 -1.10 2.96 -6.07
N GLY A 125 -0.43 2.00 -5.44
CA GLY A 125 -0.02 0.75 -6.08
C GLY A 125 -1.06 -0.36 -5.86
N PHE A 126 -1.61 -0.92 -6.95
CA PHE A 126 -2.48 -2.09 -6.92
C PHE A 126 -1.64 -3.36 -7.07
N LYS A 127 -1.67 -4.23 -6.07
CA LYS A 127 -0.94 -5.50 -6.12
C LYS A 127 -1.68 -6.49 -7.02
N ASN A 128 -0.94 -7.26 -7.85
CA ASN A 128 -1.52 -8.39 -8.56
C ASN A 128 -2.17 -9.37 -7.57
N SER A 129 -3.20 -10.09 -8.02
CA SER A 129 -3.95 -11.03 -7.19
C SER A 129 -3.07 -12.18 -6.66
N THR A 130 -3.57 -12.93 -5.69
CA THR A 130 -2.80 -14.00 -5.03
C THR A 130 -2.50 -15.19 -5.93
N ASP A 131 -3.30 -15.40 -6.98
CA ASP A 131 -3.07 -16.40 -8.03
C ASP A 131 -2.11 -15.95 -9.12
N GLY A 132 -1.71 -14.66 -9.10
CA GLY A 132 -0.76 -14.07 -10.04
C GLY A 132 -1.41 -13.25 -11.16
N SER A 133 -2.73 -13.17 -11.24
CA SER A 133 -3.41 -12.38 -12.28
C SER A 133 -3.04 -10.90 -12.17
N ILE A 134 -2.44 -10.38 -13.24
CA ILE A 134 -2.06 -8.98 -13.39
C ILE A 134 -3.24 -8.16 -13.89
N LYS A 135 -4.12 -8.78 -14.69
CA LYS A 135 -5.24 -8.11 -15.34
C LYS A 135 -6.13 -7.37 -14.35
N ALA A 136 -6.49 -7.98 -13.22
CA ALA A 136 -7.33 -7.35 -12.21
C ALA A 136 -6.69 -6.07 -11.64
N ALA A 137 -5.37 -6.07 -11.41
CA ALA A 137 -4.66 -4.90 -10.94
C ALA A 137 -4.54 -3.80 -12.01
N ALA A 138 -4.32 -4.18 -13.26
CA ALA A 138 -4.29 -3.25 -14.40
C ALA A 138 -5.66 -2.57 -14.61
N ASP A 139 -6.75 -3.35 -14.59
CA ASP A 139 -8.11 -2.84 -14.68
C ASP A 139 -8.45 -1.91 -13.50
N SER A 140 -7.91 -2.19 -12.32
CA SER A 140 -8.12 -1.37 -11.13
C SER A 140 -7.36 -0.04 -11.18
N CYS A 141 -6.12 -0.05 -11.68
CA CYS A 141 -5.38 1.18 -11.96
C CYS A 141 -6.13 2.06 -12.97
N PHE A 142 -6.67 1.44 -14.04
CA PHE A 142 -7.46 2.15 -15.03
C PHE A 142 -8.72 2.75 -14.40
N ALA A 143 -9.52 1.96 -13.70
CA ALA A 143 -10.76 2.41 -13.08
C ALA A 143 -10.53 3.54 -12.06
N ALA A 144 -9.53 3.42 -11.20
CA ALA A 144 -9.20 4.44 -10.20
C ALA A 144 -8.69 5.75 -10.81
N GLY A 145 -8.27 5.75 -12.07
CA GLY A 145 -7.87 6.94 -12.83
C GLY A 145 -9.02 7.85 -13.24
N PHE A 146 -10.27 7.42 -13.10
CA PHE A 146 -11.46 8.20 -13.47
C PHE A 146 -12.20 8.74 -12.25
N GLU A 147 -13.15 9.63 -12.51
CA GLU A 147 -14.06 10.14 -11.49
C GLU A 147 -15.03 9.05 -11.00
N HIS A 148 -15.34 9.12 -9.72
CA HIS A 148 -16.29 8.21 -9.07
C HIS A 148 -17.21 8.97 -8.13
N HIS A 149 -18.43 8.42 -7.96
CA HIS A 149 -19.42 8.88 -6.99
C HIS A 149 -19.81 7.71 -6.09
N PHE A 150 -19.58 7.83 -4.78
CA PHE A 150 -19.83 6.75 -3.83
C PHE A 150 -20.14 7.25 -2.42
N LEU A 151 -20.66 6.34 -1.59
CA LEU A 151 -20.90 6.65 -0.18
C LEU A 151 -19.59 6.65 0.62
N SER A 152 -19.36 7.72 1.36
CA SER A 152 -18.21 7.87 2.24
C SER A 152 -18.61 8.61 3.53
N ILE A 153 -17.64 8.92 4.37
CA ILE A 153 -17.83 9.77 5.54
C ILE A 153 -16.96 11.02 5.42
N ASN A 154 -17.43 12.13 6.00
CA ASN A 154 -16.62 13.32 6.15
C ASN A 154 -15.82 13.30 7.47
N LEU A 155 -15.04 14.35 7.72
CA LEU A 155 -14.23 14.50 8.95
C LEU A 155 -15.06 14.55 10.24
N ASP A 156 -16.35 14.90 10.14
CA ASP A 156 -17.30 14.89 11.27
C ASP A 156 -17.92 13.50 11.50
N GLY A 157 -17.53 12.49 10.70
CA GLY A 157 -18.09 11.14 10.77
C GLY A 157 -19.50 11.00 10.19
N ARG A 158 -19.96 11.96 9.39
CA ARG A 158 -21.28 11.92 8.75
C ARG A 158 -21.17 11.25 7.38
N VAL A 159 -22.18 10.47 7.05
CA VAL A 159 -22.30 9.87 5.71
C VAL A 159 -22.52 10.97 4.67
N ILE A 160 -21.75 10.90 3.60
CA ILE A 160 -21.82 11.83 2.46
C ILE A 160 -21.81 11.05 1.13
N SER A 161 -22.29 11.68 0.08
CA SER A 161 -21.94 11.32 -1.29
C SER A 161 -20.57 11.95 -1.58
N ALA A 162 -19.57 11.10 -1.78
CA ALA A 162 -18.24 11.54 -2.20
C ALA A 162 -18.19 11.62 -3.74
N GLU A 163 -17.50 12.64 -4.23
CA GLU A 163 -17.18 12.81 -5.64
C GLU A 163 -15.66 12.93 -5.77
N THR A 164 -15.06 12.12 -6.62
CA THR A 164 -13.61 12.11 -6.86
C THR A 164 -13.30 12.45 -8.31
N LYS A 165 -12.09 12.92 -8.56
CA LYS A 165 -11.63 13.30 -9.91
C LYS A 165 -10.84 12.20 -10.61
N GLY A 166 -10.62 11.08 -9.94
CA GLY A 166 -9.68 10.06 -10.36
C GLY A 166 -8.26 10.35 -9.87
N ASN A 167 -7.50 9.28 -9.68
CA ASN A 167 -6.09 9.33 -9.29
C ASN A 167 -5.23 8.84 -10.48
N PRO A 168 -4.60 9.77 -11.24
CA PRO A 168 -3.79 9.42 -12.39
C PRO A 168 -2.49 8.69 -12.00
N ASP A 169 -2.09 8.69 -10.72
CA ASP A 169 -0.85 8.12 -10.23
C ASP A 169 -1.00 6.68 -9.70
N CYS A 170 -2.11 6.02 -10.04
CA CYS A 170 -2.29 4.60 -9.79
C CYS A 170 -1.38 3.75 -10.67
N HIS A 171 -0.74 2.73 -10.10
CA HIS A 171 0.22 1.87 -10.80
C HIS A 171 0.16 0.42 -10.29
N LEU A 172 0.81 -0.49 -11.03
CA LEU A 172 0.85 -1.90 -10.74
C LEU A 172 1.97 -2.23 -9.73
N VAL A 173 1.72 -3.21 -8.86
CA VAL A 173 2.75 -3.79 -7.98
C VAL A 173 2.81 -5.30 -8.21
N LEU A 174 3.97 -5.78 -8.66
CA LEU A 174 4.27 -7.20 -8.81
C LEU A 174 4.73 -7.78 -7.48
N ARG A 175 3.97 -8.73 -6.92
CA ARG A 175 4.23 -9.31 -5.59
C ARG A 175 4.42 -10.83 -5.61
N GLY A 176 4.58 -11.42 -6.79
CA GLY A 176 4.57 -12.86 -6.98
C GLY A 176 3.19 -13.47 -6.80
N SER A 177 3.12 -14.79 -6.84
CA SER A 177 1.90 -15.56 -6.75
C SER A 177 2.05 -16.81 -5.87
N SER A 178 0.98 -17.61 -5.77
CA SER A 178 1.04 -18.96 -5.21
C SER A 178 1.80 -19.96 -6.10
N HIS A 179 2.05 -19.59 -7.36
CA HIS A 179 2.72 -20.43 -8.36
C HIS A 179 4.20 -20.10 -8.54
N GLY A 180 4.64 -18.93 -8.02
CA GLY A 180 6.04 -18.50 -8.11
C GLY A 180 6.21 -16.98 -8.16
N PRO A 181 7.45 -16.54 -8.29
CA PRO A 181 7.80 -15.12 -8.45
C PRO A 181 7.33 -14.55 -9.79
N ASN A 182 7.29 -13.21 -9.90
CA ASN A 182 6.97 -12.48 -11.13
C ASN A 182 7.78 -11.19 -11.28
N TYR A 183 9.03 -11.21 -10.83
CA TYR A 183 9.97 -10.08 -10.95
C TYR A 183 10.97 -10.21 -12.09
N ASP A 184 11.01 -11.35 -12.76
CA ASP A 184 11.86 -11.57 -13.91
C ASP A 184 11.50 -10.66 -15.10
N ALA A 185 12.46 -10.45 -16.02
CA ALA A 185 12.32 -9.53 -17.14
C ALA A 185 11.14 -9.85 -18.07
N GLU A 186 10.75 -11.12 -18.21
CA GLU A 186 9.61 -11.53 -19.03
C GLU A 186 8.30 -11.18 -18.34
N SER A 187 8.16 -11.49 -17.04
CA SER A 187 7.00 -11.13 -16.23
C SER A 187 6.79 -9.62 -16.17
N VAL A 188 7.87 -8.83 -16.01
CA VAL A 188 7.83 -7.37 -16.03
C VAL A 188 7.36 -6.85 -17.38
N ARG A 189 7.89 -7.39 -18.46
CA ARG A 189 7.53 -6.99 -19.84
C ARG A 189 6.06 -7.27 -20.13
N GLN A 190 5.58 -8.46 -19.77
CA GLN A 190 4.17 -8.84 -19.93
C GLN A 190 3.26 -7.92 -19.11
N ALA A 191 3.63 -7.62 -17.86
CA ALA A 191 2.87 -6.71 -17.00
C ALA A 191 2.75 -5.29 -17.59
N LEU A 192 3.83 -4.78 -18.18
CA LEU A 192 3.83 -3.48 -18.86
C LEU A 192 2.95 -3.49 -20.12
N GLU A 193 2.89 -4.60 -20.86
CA GLU A 193 2.00 -4.76 -22.01
C GLU A 193 0.53 -4.81 -21.57
N ASP A 194 0.20 -5.58 -20.54
CA ASP A 194 -1.15 -5.67 -19.99
C ASP A 194 -1.64 -4.29 -19.49
N LEU A 195 -0.76 -3.52 -18.88
CA LEU A 195 -1.04 -2.14 -18.51
C LEU A 195 -1.35 -1.24 -19.74
N LYS A 196 -0.62 -1.40 -20.84
CA LYS A 196 -0.88 -0.62 -22.07
C LYS A 196 -2.21 -0.95 -22.69
N VAL A 197 -2.58 -2.22 -22.71
CA VAL A 197 -3.87 -2.67 -23.25
C VAL A 197 -5.04 -2.11 -22.42
N SER A 198 -4.94 -2.16 -21.12
CA SER A 198 -5.96 -1.57 -20.21
C SER A 198 -6.03 -0.04 -20.34
N LYS A 199 -4.95 0.62 -20.75
CA LYS A 199 -4.81 2.08 -20.84
C LYS A 199 -5.12 2.68 -22.21
N ALA A 200 -5.52 1.91 -23.20
CA ALA A 200 -5.76 2.40 -24.56
C ALA A 200 -6.70 3.64 -24.66
N SER A 201 -7.28 4.07 -23.54
CA SER A 201 -8.17 5.24 -23.45
C SER A 201 -8.09 6.04 -22.14
N GLY A 202 -7.09 5.82 -21.26
CA GLY A 202 -7.07 6.38 -19.90
C GLY A 202 -5.89 7.30 -19.56
N PRO A 203 -6.01 8.11 -18.50
CA PRO A 203 -5.08 9.21 -18.19
C PRO A 203 -3.74 8.79 -17.57
N SER A 204 -3.54 7.54 -17.15
CA SER A 204 -2.33 7.16 -16.42
C SER A 204 -1.22 6.57 -17.30
N GLN A 205 0.00 7.09 -17.12
CA GLN A 205 1.22 6.65 -17.83
C GLN A 205 2.24 6.16 -16.80
N HIS A 206 1.99 5.03 -16.13
CA HIS A 206 2.83 4.68 -15.01
C HIS A 206 3.60 3.40 -15.23
N GLY A 207 4.79 3.34 -14.63
CA GLY A 207 5.60 2.16 -14.47
C GLY A 207 4.96 1.15 -13.50
N LEU A 208 5.75 0.24 -13.04
CA LEU A 208 5.36 -0.73 -12.02
C LEU A 208 6.35 -0.70 -10.85
N VAL A 209 5.91 -1.23 -9.72
CA VAL A 209 6.73 -1.48 -8.54
C VAL A 209 6.90 -2.98 -8.37
N ILE A 210 8.08 -3.44 -8.00
CA ILE A 210 8.33 -4.83 -7.64
C ILE A 210 8.40 -4.93 -6.11
N ASP A 211 7.55 -5.80 -5.56
CA ASP A 211 7.54 -6.15 -4.14
C ASP A 211 8.44 -7.39 -3.96
N ALA A 212 9.63 -7.20 -3.43
CA ALA A 212 10.61 -8.27 -3.22
C ALA A 212 10.18 -9.30 -2.17
N ALA A 213 9.16 -8.96 -1.36
CA ALA A 213 8.57 -9.86 -0.37
C ALA A 213 7.47 -10.78 -0.97
N HIS A 214 6.64 -11.38 -0.11
CA HIS A 214 5.46 -12.18 -0.46
C HIS A 214 5.76 -13.39 -1.36
N GLY A 215 5.11 -13.48 -2.54
CA GLY A 215 5.30 -14.57 -3.49
C GLY A 215 6.66 -14.53 -4.17
N ASN A 216 7.26 -13.35 -4.31
CA ASN A 216 8.56 -13.18 -4.95
C ASN A 216 9.70 -13.80 -4.12
N CYS A 217 9.66 -13.73 -2.80
CA CYS A 217 10.62 -14.41 -1.92
C CYS A 217 10.10 -15.77 -1.37
N GLY A 218 8.93 -16.25 -1.84
CA GLY A 218 8.31 -17.46 -1.30
C GLY A 218 7.85 -17.33 0.16
N LYS A 219 7.66 -16.09 0.66
CA LYS A 219 7.35 -15.73 2.06
C LYS A 219 8.46 -16.07 3.05
N ASP A 220 9.68 -16.19 2.58
CA ASP A 220 10.88 -16.34 3.39
C ASP A 220 11.61 -14.99 3.42
N GLU A 221 11.60 -14.32 4.56
CA GLU A 221 12.20 -13.00 4.76
C GLU A 221 13.72 -12.98 4.57
N ASN A 222 14.37 -14.13 4.67
CA ASN A 222 15.82 -14.23 4.47
C ASN A 222 16.18 -14.14 2.98
N ARG A 223 15.22 -14.36 2.08
CA ARG A 223 15.41 -14.31 0.63
C ARG A 223 15.11 -12.93 0.03
N GLU A 224 14.60 -11.98 0.80
CA GLU A 224 14.27 -10.64 0.27
C GLU A 224 15.50 -9.91 -0.27
N ALA A 225 16.65 -10.05 0.38
CA ALA A 225 17.92 -9.45 -0.09
C ALA A 225 18.38 -10.07 -1.43
N GLU A 226 18.31 -11.40 -1.57
CA GLU A 226 18.62 -12.12 -2.81
C GLU A 226 17.73 -11.62 -3.97
N VAL A 227 16.42 -11.52 -3.73
CA VAL A 227 15.47 -11.03 -4.74
C VAL A 227 15.79 -9.59 -5.16
N ILE A 228 16.20 -8.72 -4.22
CA ILE A 228 16.60 -7.35 -4.54
C ILE A 228 17.84 -7.32 -5.40
N GLU A 229 18.84 -8.17 -5.12
CA GLU A 229 20.06 -8.29 -5.91
C GLU A 229 19.78 -8.80 -7.34
N GLU A 230 18.81 -9.70 -7.51
CA GLU A 230 18.39 -10.18 -8.82
C GLU A 230 17.61 -9.15 -9.66
N ILE A 231 16.94 -8.20 -9.00
CA ILE A 231 16.18 -7.11 -9.66
C ILE A 231 17.09 -5.96 -10.09
N ALA A 232 18.18 -5.71 -9.36
CA ALA A 232 19.08 -4.58 -9.56
C ALA A 232 19.99 -4.73 -10.78
#